data_0b9484b52ea770116540a73f0bd5064d
#
_entry.id   0b9484b52ea770116540a73f0bd5064d
#
_cell.length_a   1.000
_cell.length_b   1.000
_cell.length_c   1.000
_cell.angle_alpha   90.00
_cell.angle_beta   90.00
_cell.angle_gamma   90.00
#
_symmetry.space_group_name_H-M   'P 1'
#
loop_
_entity.id
_entity.type
_entity.pdbx_description
1 polymer ?
#
loop_
_entity_poly.entity_id
_entity_poly.type
_entity_poly.pdbx_seq_one_letter_code
_entity_poly.pdbx_strand_id
1 'polypeptide(L)'
;SNITNILLVLGLSAFVAGKMKIDFDVMDIDMPLLFGSAFLLYFALYDLQFTLIEATIFIIALIVFLLNSFTRKKADDKDKGNKPDAKTYVMLLLGATLVYFGATYTIKAMTEIATVMAIDAHIIALGAVALGTSLPEVVVSVKAAKAGNHGMAIGNVLGSNMFNTFAVMSIPRFFGDIKIPEETLTFDTPFMLAATILFGMICLTRKISKWEGAMLIIFYLFFLSQLAEKI
;
A
#
# COMPACT_ATOMS: atom_id res chain seq x y z
N SER A 1 -5.90 -3.34 1.07
CA SER A 1 -4.74 -2.54 1.47
C SER A 1 -4.13 -1.73 0.31
N ASN A 2 -3.88 -2.30 -0.89
CA ASN A 2 -3.32 -1.58 -2.04
C ASN A 2 -4.16 -0.38 -2.49
N ILE A 3 -5.48 -0.56 -2.57
CA ILE A 3 -6.43 0.53 -2.88
C ILE A 3 -6.35 1.64 -1.82
N THR A 4 -6.33 1.26 -0.55
CA THR A 4 -6.22 2.20 0.58
C THR A 4 -4.90 2.98 0.51
N ASN A 5 -3.80 2.32 0.20
CA ASN A 5 -2.48 2.95 0.09
C ASN A 5 -2.44 4.00 -1.03
N ILE A 6 -2.98 3.67 -2.20
CA ILE A 6 -3.00 4.61 -3.34
C ILE A 6 -4.00 5.75 -3.09
N LEU A 7 -5.22 5.43 -2.70
CA LEU A 7 -6.29 6.43 -2.65
C LEU A 7 -6.30 7.22 -1.35
N LEU A 8 -6.18 6.56 -0.19
CA LEU A 8 -6.24 7.22 1.10
C LEU A 8 -4.87 7.72 1.55
N VAL A 9 -3.85 6.84 1.63
CA VAL A 9 -2.55 7.22 2.21
C VAL A 9 -1.87 8.29 1.38
N LEU A 10 -1.77 8.08 0.06
CA LEU A 10 -1.19 9.07 -0.85
C LEU A 10 -2.07 10.31 -0.96
N GLY A 11 -3.41 10.13 -1.04
CA GLY A 11 -4.37 11.22 -1.08
C GLY A 11 -4.24 12.15 0.13
N LEU A 12 -4.21 11.62 1.35
CA LEU A 12 -4.01 12.38 2.58
C LEU A 12 -2.63 13.03 2.61
N SER A 13 -1.58 12.33 2.20
CA SER A 13 -0.22 12.86 2.16
C SER A 13 -0.11 14.08 1.24
N ALA A 14 -0.68 14.00 0.04
CA ALA A 14 -0.71 15.09 -0.92
C ALA A 14 -1.60 16.25 -0.46
N PHE A 15 -2.78 15.94 0.11
CA PHE A 15 -3.70 16.96 0.63
C PHE A 15 -3.08 17.80 1.74
N VAL A 16 -2.37 17.14 2.65
CA VAL A 16 -1.73 17.78 3.81
C VAL A 16 -0.46 18.54 3.43
N ALA A 17 0.36 17.99 2.51
CA ALA A 17 1.58 18.66 2.02
C ALA A 17 1.28 19.83 1.08
N GLY A 18 0.05 19.89 0.52
CA GLY A 18 -0.33 20.89 -0.48
C GLY A 18 0.22 20.61 -1.87
N LYS A 19 1.45 20.17 -1.97
CA LYS A 19 2.11 19.76 -3.23
C LYS A 19 3.26 18.81 -2.92
N MET A 20 3.24 17.64 -3.51
CA MET A 20 4.33 16.67 -3.44
C MET A 20 5.07 16.63 -4.78
N LYS A 21 6.39 16.65 -4.74
CA LYS A 21 7.24 16.45 -5.93
C LYS A 21 7.51 14.96 -6.09
N ILE A 22 7.61 14.51 -7.34
CA ILE A 22 7.93 13.14 -7.70
C ILE A 22 9.29 13.14 -8.38
N ASP A 23 10.21 12.35 -7.85
CA ASP A 23 11.54 12.21 -8.40
C ASP A 23 11.52 11.39 -9.69
N PHE A 24 12.52 11.60 -10.55
CA PHE A 24 12.62 10.95 -11.85
C PHE A 24 12.64 9.41 -11.72
N ASP A 25 13.38 8.90 -10.76
CA ASP A 25 13.54 7.45 -10.53
C ASP A 25 12.22 6.73 -10.22
N VAL A 26 11.29 7.40 -9.52
CA VAL A 26 9.96 6.86 -9.24
C VAL A 26 9.19 6.62 -10.54
N MET A 27 9.30 7.54 -11.52
CA MET A 27 8.61 7.42 -12.80
C MET A 27 9.20 6.32 -13.68
N ASP A 28 10.52 6.21 -13.72
CA ASP A 28 11.20 5.34 -14.67
C ASP A 28 11.25 3.88 -14.25
N ILE A 29 11.25 3.60 -12.93
CA ILE A 29 11.44 2.25 -12.42
C ILE A 29 10.27 1.81 -11.54
N ASP A 30 9.90 2.61 -10.55
CA ASP A 30 8.92 2.17 -9.54
C ASP A 30 7.50 2.11 -10.12
N MET A 31 7.13 3.05 -11.00
CA MET A 31 5.82 3.02 -11.67
C MET A 31 5.64 1.81 -12.60
N PRO A 32 6.55 1.50 -13.51
CA PRO A 32 6.45 0.28 -14.32
C PRO A 32 6.34 -1.00 -13.48
N LEU A 33 7.09 -1.09 -12.37
CA LEU A 33 7.00 -2.23 -11.46
C LEU A 33 5.65 -2.29 -10.76
N LEU A 34 5.11 -1.14 -10.30
CA LEU A 34 3.79 -1.08 -9.69
C LEU A 34 2.70 -1.52 -10.67
N PHE A 35 2.70 -0.99 -11.91
CA PHE A 35 1.76 -1.42 -12.95
C PHE A 35 1.91 -2.91 -13.24
N GLY A 36 3.14 -3.37 -13.47
CA GLY A 36 3.43 -4.77 -13.73
C GLY A 36 2.91 -5.68 -12.62
N SER A 37 3.12 -5.31 -11.35
CA SER A 37 2.63 -6.08 -10.20
C SER A 37 1.11 -6.15 -10.14
N ALA A 38 0.43 -5.03 -10.41
CA ALA A 38 -1.02 -4.95 -10.38
C ALA A 38 -1.67 -5.77 -11.51
N PHE A 39 -1.12 -5.69 -12.72
CA PHE A 39 -1.56 -6.52 -13.84
C PHE A 39 -1.25 -8.00 -13.60
N LEU A 40 -0.07 -8.33 -13.11
CA LEU A 40 0.31 -9.70 -12.81
C LEU A 40 -0.65 -10.31 -11.78
N LEU A 41 -1.00 -9.55 -10.74
CA LEU A 41 -1.98 -9.99 -9.75
C LEU A 41 -3.35 -10.23 -10.38
N TYR A 42 -3.83 -9.31 -11.22
CA TYR A 42 -5.12 -9.47 -11.91
C TYR A 42 -5.16 -10.76 -12.75
N PHE A 43 -4.12 -11.02 -13.53
CA PHE A 43 -4.06 -12.22 -14.36
C PHE A 43 -3.90 -13.51 -13.53
N ALA A 44 -3.12 -13.47 -12.45
CA ALA A 44 -2.97 -14.62 -11.56
C ALA A 44 -4.27 -14.99 -10.81
N LEU A 45 -5.17 -14.02 -10.61
CA LEU A 45 -6.45 -14.27 -9.95
C LEU A 45 -7.60 -14.54 -10.92
N TYR A 46 -7.35 -14.51 -12.24
CA TYR A 46 -8.38 -14.52 -13.27
C TYR A 46 -9.25 -15.80 -13.24
N ASP A 47 -8.68 -16.94 -12.88
CA ASP A 47 -9.38 -18.23 -12.77
C ASP A 47 -9.86 -18.53 -11.33
N LEU A 48 -9.82 -17.54 -10.43
CA LEU A 48 -10.17 -17.65 -9.00
C LEU A 48 -9.32 -18.68 -8.23
N GLN A 49 -8.17 -19.05 -8.78
CA GLN A 49 -7.20 -19.94 -8.16
C GLN A 49 -5.86 -19.26 -8.09
N PHE A 50 -5.22 -19.35 -6.95
CA PHE A 50 -3.84 -18.89 -6.80
C PHE A 50 -2.94 -20.09 -6.54
N THR A 51 -2.22 -20.51 -7.58
CA THR A 51 -1.43 -21.74 -7.59
C THR A 51 -0.07 -21.57 -6.89
N LEU A 52 0.58 -22.71 -6.54
CA LEU A 52 1.95 -22.68 -6.01
C LEU A 52 2.96 -22.16 -7.04
N ILE A 53 2.70 -22.36 -8.34
CA ILE A 53 3.58 -21.83 -9.40
C ILE A 53 3.50 -20.32 -9.42
N GLU A 54 2.31 -19.75 -9.37
CA GLU A 54 2.11 -18.30 -9.29
C GLU A 54 2.72 -17.71 -8.02
N ALA A 55 2.50 -18.34 -6.86
CA ALA A 55 3.14 -17.93 -5.62
C ALA A 55 4.67 -17.91 -5.74
N THR A 56 5.25 -18.92 -6.38
CA THR A 56 6.71 -18.96 -6.61
C THR A 56 7.17 -17.84 -7.53
N ILE A 57 6.43 -17.56 -8.61
CA ILE A 57 6.72 -16.44 -9.53
C ILE A 57 6.67 -15.09 -8.78
N PHE A 58 5.68 -14.90 -7.92
CA PHE A 58 5.54 -13.69 -7.11
C PHE A 58 6.68 -13.54 -6.10
N ILE A 59 7.14 -14.62 -5.48
CA ILE A 59 8.34 -14.57 -4.61
C ILE A 59 9.60 -14.20 -5.42
N ILE A 60 9.76 -14.73 -6.63
CA ILE A 60 10.86 -14.34 -7.51
C ILE A 60 10.77 -12.85 -7.85
N ALA A 61 9.57 -12.35 -8.19
CA ALA A 61 9.34 -10.93 -8.46
C ALA A 61 9.63 -10.05 -7.22
N LEU A 62 9.29 -10.51 -6.01
CA LEU A 62 9.66 -9.85 -4.76
C LEU A 62 11.18 -9.75 -4.61
N ILE A 63 11.91 -10.84 -4.85
CA ILE A 63 13.37 -10.87 -4.76
C ILE A 63 13.97 -9.87 -5.76
N VAL A 64 13.49 -9.85 -7.00
CA VAL A 64 13.95 -8.91 -8.04
C VAL A 64 13.69 -7.46 -7.60
N PHE A 65 12.49 -7.17 -7.08
CA PHE A 65 12.15 -5.85 -6.55
C PHE A 65 13.08 -5.43 -5.41
N LEU A 66 13.33 -6.30 -4.43
CA LEU A 66 14.22 -6.02 -3.31
C LEU A 66 15.67 -5.81 -3.76
N LEU A 67 16.18 -6.66 -4.64
CA LEU A 67 17.53 -6.51 -5.19
C LEU A 67 17.70 -5.17 -5.92
N ASN A 68 16.73 -4.77 -6.74
CA ASN A 68 16.74 -3.47 -7.39
C ASN A 68 16.75 -2.33 -6.36
N SER A 69 15.88 -2.38 -5.35
CA SER A 69 15.77 -1.35 -4.30
C SER A 69 17.07 -1.20 -3.50
N PHE A 70 17.74 -2.32 -3.16
CA PHE A 70 19.02 -2.28 -2.45
C PHE A 70 20.18 -1.81 -3.32
N THR A 71 20.18 -2.14 -4.60
CA THR A 71 21.24 -1.72 -5.55
C THR A 71 21.19 -0.21 -5.78
N ARG A 72 20.00 0.36 -5.91
CA ARG A 72 19.80 1.82 -6.05
C ARG A 72 20.29 2.56 -4.81
N LYS A 73 19.92 2.12 -3.63
CA LYS A 73 20.37 2.74 -2.39
C LYS A 73 21.89 2.80 -2.25
N LYS A 74 22.62 1.79 -2.76
CA LYS A 74 24.08 1.80 -2.79
C LYS A 74 24.67 2.81 -3.79
N ALA A 75 23.97 3.13 -4.86
CA ALA A 75 24.40 4.12 -5.84
C ALA A 75 24.24 5.56 -5.32
N ASP A 76 23.16 5.84 -4.57
CA ASP A 76 22.90 7.14 -3.94
C ASP A 76 23.77 7.39 -2.69
N ASP A 77 24.17 6.34 -1.98
CA ASP A 77 24.99 6.40 -0.75
C ASP A 77 26.47 6.80 -0.98
N LYS A 78 26.82 7.30 -2.17
CA LYS A 78 28.12 7.98 -2.37
C LYS A 78 28.20 9.32 -1.64
N ASP A 79 27.11 9.82 -1.12
CA ASP A 79 27.07 10.95 -0.22
C ASP A 79 27.12 10.46 1.23
N LYS A 80 28.24 10.73 1.88
CA LYS A 80 28.70 10.30 3.21
C LYS A 80 27.65 10.52 4.30
N GLY A 81 26.68 9.66 4.41
CA GLY A 81 25.85 9.55 5.60
C GLY A 81 26.66 8.87 6.73
N ASN A 82 26.73 9.49 7.91
CA ASN A 82 27.25 8.85 9.11
C ASN A 82 26.58 7.48 9.27
N LYS A 83 27.36 6.44 9.58
CA LYS A 83 26.80 5.13 9.92
C LYS A 83 25.73 5.30 11.00
N PRO A 84 24.56 4.67 10.85
CA PRO A 84 23.50 4.79 11.84
C PRO A 84 24.05 4.41 13.22
N ASP A 85 23.83 5.29 14.18
CA ASP A 85 24.18 5.04 15.60
C ASP A 85 23.26 3.95 16.18
N ALA A 86 23.71 3.22 17.20
CA ALA A 86 22.93 2.22 17.92
C ALA A 86 21.57 2.78 18.39
N LYS A 87 21.52 4.06 18.75
CA LYS A 87 20.30 4.78 19.10
C LYS A 87 19.28 4.76 17.95
N THR A 88 19.72 4.91 16.70
CA THR A 88 18.86 4.88 15.51
C THR A 88 18.17 3.52 15.36
N TYR A 89 18.90 2.41 15.57
CA TYR A 89 18.33 1.06 15.53
C TYR A 89 17.34 0.82 16.65
N VAL A 90 17.64 1.28 17.86
CA VAL A 90 16.72 1.18 19.01
C VAL A 90 15.45 1.97 18.75
N MET A 91 15.56 3.21 18.23
CA MET A 91 14.39 4.03 17.88
C MET A 91 13.57 3.41 16.75
N LEU A 92 14.21 2.77 15.76
CA LEU A 92 13.53 2.05 14.69
C LEU A 92 12.72 0.88 15.23
N LEU A 93 13.33 0.05 16.09
CA LEU A 93 12.65 -1.10 16.72
C LEU A 93 11.49 -0.65 17.62
N LEU A 94 11.71 0.35 18.46
CA LEU A 94 10.65 0.92 19.29
C LEU A 94 9.52 1.51 18.46
N GLY A 95 9.84 2.26 17.40
CA GLY A 95 8.84 2.82 16.48
C GLY A 95 8.03 1.73 15.77
N ALA A 96 8.69 0.71 15.24
CA ALA A 96 8.02 -0.43 14.61
C ALA A 96 7.10 -1.18 15.58
N THR A 97 7.58 -1.40 16.82
CA THR A 97 6.81 -2.05 17.90
C THR A 97 5.57 -1.23 18.28
N LEU A 98 5.72 0.09 18.46
CA LEU A 98 4.61 0.98 18.80
C LEU A 98 3.58 1.05 17.67
N VAL A 99 4.02 1.09 16.40
CA VAL A 99 3.15 1.07 15.25
C VAL A 99 2.38 -0.26 15.17
N TYR A 100 3.06 -1.39 15.36
CA TYR A 100 2.44 -2.71 15.36
C TYR A 100 1.34 -2.83 16.44
N PHE A 101 1.67 -2.52 17.69
CA PHE A 101 0.68 -2.58 18.78
C PHE A 101 -0.44 -1.54 18.58
N GLY A 102 -0.10 -0.32 18.14
CA GLY A 102 -1.08 0.72 17.85
C GLY A 102 -2.10 0.26 16.79
N ALA A 103 -1.65 -0.30 15.68
CA ALA A 103 -2.52 -0.85 14.64
C ALA A 103 -3.38 -2.01 15.17
N THR A 104 -2.77 -2.96 15.91
CA THR A 104 -3.46 -4.12 16.48
C THR A 104 -4.58 -3.70 17.43
N TYR A 105 -4.29 -2.79 18.37
CA TYR A 105 -5.31 -2.31 19.31
C TYR A 105 -6.38 -1.45 18.63
N THR A 106 -6.02 -0.67 17.61
CA THR A 106 -6.99 0.10 16.84
C THR A 106 -7.98 -0.81 16.11
N ILE A 107 -7.48 -1.86 15.41
CA ILE A 107 -8.34 -2.85 14.75
C ILE A 107 -9.26 -3.52 15.77
N LYS A 108 -8.71 -3.95 16.92
CA LYS A 108 -9.50 -4.59 17.97
C LYS A 108 -10.59 -3.66 18.49
N ALA A 109 -10.27 -2.42 18.83
CA ALA A 109 -11.23 -1.43 19.30
C ALA A 109 -12.32 -1.13 18.26
N MET A 110 -11.94 -0.98 16.98
CA MET A 110 -12.92 -0.77 15.89
C MET A 110 -13.87 -1.97 15.77
N THR A 111 -13.35 -3.20 15.86
CA THR A 111 -14.16 -4.42 15.82
C THR A 111 -15.12 -4.50 17.00
N GLU A 112 -14.66 -4.19 18.21
CA GLU A 112 -15.52 -4.19 19.42
C GLU A 112 -16.63 -3.13 19.34
N ILE A 113 -16.30 -1.90 18.95
CA ILE A 113 -17.29 -0.81 18.77
C ILE A 113 -18.32 -1.21 17.72
N ALA A 114 -17.90 -1.73 16.58
CA ALA A 114 -18.80 -2.11 15.52
C ALA A 114 -19.71 -3.27 15.93
N THR A 115 -19.21 -4.22 16.72
CA THR A 115 -20.03 -5.30 17.31
C THR A 115 -21.11 -4.75 18.25
N VAL A 116 -20.75 -3.79 19.11
CA VAL A 116 -21.70 -3.12 20.01
C VAL A 116 -22.75 -2.34 19.21
N MET A 117 -22.38 -1.75 18.08
CA MET A 117 -23.30 -1.02 17.19
C MET A 117 -24.13 -1.93 16.29
N ALA A 118 -24.02 -3.26 16.43
CA ALA A 118 -24.68 -4.26 15.59
C ALA A 118 -24.36 -4.10 14.09
N ILE A 119 -23.15 -3.64 13.76
CA ILE A 119 -22.67 -3.56 12.38
C ILE A 119 -22.28 -4.97 11.95
N ASP A 120 -22.62 -5.32 10.71
CA ASP A 120 -22.32 -6.64 10.15
C ASP A 120 -20.82 -6.98 10.25
N ALA A 121 -20.51 -8.22 10.65
CA ALA A 121 -19.14 -8.68 10.83
C ALA A 121 -18.29 -8.58 9.55
N HIS A 122 -18.91 -8.66 8.38
CA HIS A 122 -18.25 -8.54 7.09
C HIS A 122 -17.81 -7.09 6.80
N ILE A 123 -18.66 -6.10 7.13
CA ILE A 123 -18.31 -4.67 7.05
C ILE A 123 -17.13 -4.36 7.96
N ILE A 124 -17.15 -4.93 9.16
CA ILE A 124 -16.08 -4.76 10.14
C ILE A 124 -14.76 -5.35 9.58
N ALA A 125 -14.81 -6.56 9.04
CA ALA A 125 -13.64 -7.22 8.50
C ALA A 125 -13.03 -6.44 7.32
N LEU A 126 -13.84 -6.01 6.36
CA LEU A 126 -13.37 -5.25 5.19
C LEU A 126 -12.91 -3.84 5.57
N GLY A 127 -13.73 -3.10 6.30
CA GLY A 127 -13.41 -1.71 6.68
C GLY A 127 -12.31 -1.61 7.73
N ALA A 128 -12.42 -2.35 8.84
CA ALA A 128 -11.45 -2.28 9.93
C ALA A 128 -10.10 -2.89 9.55
N VAL A 129 -10.08 -4.01 8.81
CA VAL A 129 -8.83 -4.63 8.37
C VAL A 129 -8.16 -3.78 7.31
N ALA A 130 -8.89 -3.31 6.29
CA ALA A 130 -8.31 -2.48 5.23
C ALA A 130 -7.74 -1.17 5.77
N LEU A 131 -8.48 -0.48 6.66
CA LEU A 131 -7.99 0.74 7.30
C LEU A 131 -6.88 0.42 8.31
N GLY A 132 -7.07 -0.58 9.16
CA GLY A 132 -6.14 -0.89 10.24
C GLY A 132 -4.76 -1.31 9.75
N THR A 133 -4.69 -2.12 8.69
CA THR A 133 -3.41 -2.52 8.09
C THR A 133 -2.70 -1.39 7.38
N SER A 134 -3.41 -0.34 6.96
CA SER A 134 -2.82 0.82 6.29
C SER A 134 -2.59 2.03 7.23
N LEU A 135 -2.99 1.96 8.51
CA LEU A 135 -2.74 3.03 9.49
C LEU A 135 -1.26 3.37 9.67
N PRO A 136 -0.34 2.38 9.77
CA PRO A 136 1.09 2.65 9.83
C PRO A 136 1.56 3.48 8.63
N GLU A 137 1.13 3.10 7.43
CA GLU A 137 1.46 3.77 6.17
C GLU A 137 0.94 5.21 6.14
N VAL A 138 -0.29 5.44 6.64
CA VAL A 138 -0.86 6.79 6.77
C VAL A 138 0.03 7.66 7.66
N VAL A 139 0.39 7.17 8.85
CA VAL A 139 1.19 7.94 9.80
C VAL A 139 2.58 8.27 9.23
N VAL A 140 3.25 7.28 8.64
CA VAL A 140 4.59 7.45 8.08
C VAL A 140 4.55 8.39 6.88
N SER A 141 3.65 8.15 5.91
CA SER A 141 3.60 8.93 4.67
C SER A 141 3.15 10.37 4.91
N VAL A 142 2.14 10.61 5.75
CA VAL A 142 1.68 11.97 6.07
C VAL A 142 2.75 12.76 6.82
N LYS A 143 3.46 12.14 7.78
CA LYS A 143 4.58 12.80 8.47
C LYS A 143 5.72 13.11 7.52
N ALA A 144 6.12 12.18 6.66
CA ALA A 144 7.16 12.39 5.67
C ALA A 144 6.79 13.53 4.70
N ALA A 145 5.56 13.52 4.19
CA ALA A 145 5.04 14.55 3.28
C ALA A 145 5.02 15.94 3.94
N LYS A 146 4.57 16.05 5.20
CA LYS A 146 4.62 17.30 5.99
C LYS A 146 6.04 17.82 6.20
N ALA A 147 6.99 16.92 6.39
CA ALA A 147 8.40 17.27 6.56
C ALA A 147 9.11 17.63 5.23
N GLY A 148 8.38 17.62 4.09
CA GLY A 148 8.94 17.86 2.77
C GLY A 148 9.68 16.66 2.16
N ASN A 149 9.70 15.52 2.84
CA ASN A 149 10.32 14.29 2.35
C ASN A 149 9.34 13.51 1.47
N HIS A 150 9.06 14.05 0.28
CA HIS A 150 8.05 13.54 -0.63
C HIS A 150 8.45 12.16 -1.20
N GLY A 151 9.73 11.96 -1.48
CA GLY A 151 10.25 10.67 -1.95
C GLY A 151 9.99 9.54 -0.94
N MET A 152 10.18 9.79 0.36
CA MET A 152 9.86 8.81 1.41
C MET A 152 8.35 8.52 1.47
N ALA A 153 7.49 9.54 1.36
CA ALA A 153 6.04 9.34 1.42
C ALA A 153 5.53 8.49 0.25
N ILE A 154 6.00 8.79 -0.97
CA ILE A 154 5.63 8.06 -2.19
C ILE A 154 6.25 6.65 -2.17
N GLY A 155 7.53 6.54 -1.82
CA GLY A 155 8.22 5.26 -1.73
C GLY A 155 7.61 4.30 -0.72
N ASN A 156 7.08 4.82 0.41
CA ASN A 156 6.35 4.00 1.39
C ASN A 156 5.08 3.39 0.77
N VAL A 157 4.29 4.18 0.05
CA VAL A 157 3.07 3.70 -0.64
C VAL A 157 3.41 2.66 -1.72
N LEU A 158 4.41 2.94 -2.55
CA LEU A 158 4.85 2.04 -3.61
C LEU A 158 5.39 0.73 -3.05
N GLY A 159 6.29 0.83 -2.07
CA GLY A 159 6.90 -0.33 -1.42
C GLY A 159 5.87 -1.23 -0.73
N SER A 160 4.92 -0.65 0.01
CA SER A 160 3.84 -1.40 0.64
C SER A 160 2.95 -2.10 -0.38
N ASN A 161 2.61 -1.46 -1.50
CA ASN A 161 1.81 -2.08 -2.55
C ASN A 161 2.53 -3.26 -3.21
N MET A 162 3.82 -3.10 -3.52
CA MET A 162 4.65 -4.18 -4.06
C MET A 162 4.77 -5.35 -3.07
N PHE A 163 4.99 -5.04 -1.79
CA PHE A 163 5.09 -6.05 -0.74
C PHE A 163 3.76 -6.78 -0.55
N ASN A 164 2.64 -6.07 -0.50
CA ASN A 164 1.32 -6.68 -0.40
C ASN A 164 1.03 -7.61 -1.60
N THR A 165 1.33 -7.16 -2.81
CA THR A 165 1.13 -7.96 -4.01
C THR A 165 2.02 -9.20 -4.02
N PHE A 166 3.30 -9.05 -3.76
CA PHE A 166 4.26 -10.14 -3.96
C PHE A 166 4.46 -11.01 -2.72
N ALA A 167 4.57 -10.45 -1.52
CA ALA A 167 4.81 -11.21 -0.30
C ALA A 167 3.51 -11.68 0.37
N VAL A 168 2.61 -10.73 0.65
CA VAL A 168 1.40 -11.02 1.44
C VAL A 168 0.46 -11.96 0.70
N MET A 169 0.40 -11.87 -0.64
CA MET A 169 -0.40 -12.78 -1.45
C MET A 169 0.25 -14.18 -1.57
N SER A 170 1.59 -14.24 -1.69
CA SER A 170 2.28 -15.49 -1.99
C SER A 170 2.60 -16.35 -0.78
N ILE A 171 3.07 -15.74 0.31
CA ILE A 171 3.58 -16.47 1.46
C ILE A 171 2.51 -17.41 2.06
N PRO A 172 1.26 -17.00 2.28
CA PRO A 172 0.22 -17.88 2.82
C PRO A 172 -0.07 -19.09 1.93
N ARG A 173 0.10 -18.96 0.61
CA ARG A 173 -0.17 -20.05 -0.35
C ARG A 173 0.72 -21.27 -0.12
N PHE A 174 1.92 -21.09 0.40
CA PHE A 174 2.82 -22.20 0.73
C PHE A 174 2.37 -23.00 1.98
N PHE A 175 1.44 -22.44 2.76
CA PHE A 175 0.90 -23.08 3.96
C PHE A 175 -0.51 -23.63 3.77
N GLY A 176 -1.20 -23.27 2.68
CA GLY A 176 -2.53 -23.73 2.38
C GLY A 176 -3.14 -23.10 1.14
N ASP A 177 -4.30 -23.60 0.73
CA ASP A 177 -5.05 -23.04 -0.39
C ASP A 177 -5.70 -21.71 -0.01
N ILE A 178 -5.61 -20.75 -0.92
CA ILE A 178 -6.23 -19.44 -0.77
C ILE A 178 -7.52 -19.45 -1.58
N LYS A 179 -8.65 -19.22 -0.90
CA LYS A 179 -9.94 -19.04 -1.56
C LYS A 179 -10.06 -17.60 -2.04
N ILE A 180 -10.26 -17.41 -3.33
CA ILE A 180 -10.45 -16.09 -3.94
C ILE A 180 -11.96 -15.89 -4.14
N PRO A 181 -12.59 -14.92 -3.46
CA PRO A 181 -13.98 -14.56 -3.71
C PRO A 181 -14.18 -14.00 -5.13
N GLU A 182 -15.32 -14.27 -5.75
CA GLU A 182 -15.64 -13.73 -7.09
C GLU A 182 -15.64 -12.19 -7.11
N GLU A 183 -16.02 -11.55 -6.03
CA GLU A 183 -16.00 -10.10 -5.87
C GLU A 183 -14.60 -9.52 -6.02
N THR A 184 -13.59 -10.28 -5.60
CA THR A 184 -12.18 -9.88 -5.77
C THR A 184 -11.82 -9.71 -7.24
N LEU A 185 -12.31 -10.57 -8.12
CA LEU A 185 -12.07 -10.48 -9.56
C LEU A 185 -12.99 -9.46 -10.25
N THR A 186 -14.26 -9.41 -9.87
CA THR A 186 -15.28 -8.61 -10.56
C THR A 186 -15.27 -7.14 -10.16
N PHE A 187 -14.78 -6.80 -8.97
CA PHE A 187 -14.77 -5.44 -8.48
C PHE A 187 -13.42 -5.00 -7.89
N ASP A 188 -12.88 -5.72 -6.87
CA ASP A 188 -11.75 -5.21 -6.10
C ASP A 188 -10.48 -5.07 -6.93
N THR A 189 -10.15 -6.09 -7.71
CA THR A 189 -8.93 -6.07 -8.54
C THR A 189 -9.03 -5.11 -9.72
N PRO A 190 -10.14 -5.04 -10.48
CA PRO A 190 -10.35 -3.99 -11.48
C PRO A 190 -10.31 -2.57 -10.89
N PHE A 191 -10.90 -2.37 -9.70
CA PHE A 191 -10.85 -1.07 -9.04
C PHE A 191 -9.42 -0.72 -8.60
N MET A 192 -8.67 -1.69 -8.09
CA MET A 192 -7.24 -1.53 -7.76
C MET A 192 -6.42 -1.15 -9.00
N LEU A 193 -6.66 -1.80 -10.15
CA LEU A 193 -6.02 -1.46 -11.42
C LEU A 193 -6.35 -0.02 -11.84
N ALA A 194 -7.63 0.36 -11.78
CA ALA A 194 -8.07 1.71 -12.11
C ALA A 194 -7.41 2.76 -11.19
N ALA A 195 -7.35 2.51 -9.88
CA ALA A 195 -6.65 3.36 -8.93
C ALA A 195 -5.14 3.46 -9.23
N THR A 196 -4.50 2.35 -9.59
CA THR A 196 -3.09 2.31 -9.98
C THR A 196 -2.83 3.11 -11.24
N ILE A 197 -3.69 2.98 -12.26
CA ILE A 197 -3.61 3.75 -13.51
C ILE A 197 -3.81 5.24 -13.22
N LEU A 198 -4.83 5.60 -12.43
CA LEU A 198 -5.08 6.99 -12.04
C LEU A 198 -3.85 7.60 -11.34
N PHE A 199 -3.25 6.87 -10.41
CA PHE A 199 -2.03 7.31 -9.75
C PHE A 199 -0.89 7.52 -10.75
N GLY A 200 -0.68 6.59 -11.68
CA GLY A 200 0.31 6.74 -12.74
C GLY A 200 0.07 7.98 -13.62
N MET A 201 -1.18 8.27 -13.99
CA MET A 201 -1.54 9.46 -14.76
C MET A 201 -1.23 10.76 -13.99
N ILE A 202 -1.56 10.80 -12.69
CA ILE A 202 -1.21 11.93 -11.82
C ILE A 202 0.31 12.13 -11.78
N CYS A 203 1.07 11.04 -11.71
CA CYS A 203 2.53 11.08 -11.66
C CYS A 203 3.19 11.64 -12.92
N LEU A 204 2.53 11.59 -14.10
CA LEU A 204 3.07 12.14 -15.36
C LEU A 204 3.43 13.63 -15.24
N THR A 205 2.75 14.38 -14.39
CA THR A 205 3.05 15.80 -14.14
C THR A 205 4.25 16.01 -13.19
N ARG A 206 4.86 14.95 -12.68
CA ARG A 206 5.94 14.91 -11.68
C ARG A 206 5.62 15.67 -10.38
N LYS A 207 4.37 15.83 -10.09
CA LYS A 207 3.88 16.46 -8.86
C LYS A 207 2.49 15.91 -8.56
N ILE A 208 2.15 15.88 -7.28
CA ILE A 208 0.78 15.62 -6.82
C ILE A 208 0.33 16.87 -6.10
N SER A 209 -0.72 17.51 -6.60
CA SER A 209 -1.31 18.71 -6.01
C SER A 209 -2.26 18.34 -4.88
N LYS A 210 -2.61 19.33 -4.04
CA LYS A 210 -3.65 19.19 -3.01
C LYS A 210 -4.98 18.72 -3.59
N TRP A 211 -5.34 19.20 -4.79
CA TRP A 211 -6.63 18.87 -5.41
C TRP A 211 -6.66 17.42 -5.95
N GLU A 212 -5.55 16.95 -6.50
CA GLU A 212 -5.41 15.55 -6.87
C GLU A 212 -5.44 14.64 -5.64
N GLY A 213 -4.81 15.06 -4.53
CA GLY A 213 -4.92 14.38 -3.25
C GLY A 213 -6.38 14.30 -2.74
N ALA A 214 -7.13 15.40 -2.81
CA ALA A 214 -8.55 15.42 -2.47
C ALA A 214 -9.38 14.50 -3.37
N MET A 215 -9.10 14.48 -4.66
CA MET A 215 -9.75 13.57 -5.61
C MET A 215 -9.50 12.10 -5.27
N LEU A 216 -8.27 11.72 -4.95
CA LEU A 216 -7.94 10.35 -4.51
C LEU A 216 -8.75 9.96 -3.26
N ILE A 217 -8.89 10.86 -2.29
CA ILE A 217 -9.71 10.61 -1.09
C ILE A 217 -11.19 10.40 -1.46
N ILE A 218 -11.73 11.19 -2.40
CA ILE A 218 -13.12 11.03 -2.89
C ILE A 218 -13.28 9.64 -3.55
N PHE A 219 -12.33 9.20 -4.36
CA PHE A 219 -12.37 7.85 -4.92
C PHE A 219 -12.30 6.77 -3.85
N TYR A 220 -11.55 6.99 -2.77
CA TYR A 220 -11.54 6.07 -1.64
C TYR A 220 -12.89 5.99 -0.94
N LEU A 221 -13.54 7.13 -0.71
CA LEU A 221 -14.90 7.17 -0.13
C LEU A 221 -15.92 6.47 -1.04
N PHE A 222 -15.81 6.64 -2.36
CA PHE A 222 -16.60 5.90 -3.33
C PHE A 222 -16.36 4.39 -3.23
N PHE A 223 -15.10 3.95 -3.14
CA PHE A 223 -14.77 2.55 -2.93
C PHE A 223 -15.43 1.98 -1.66
N LEU A 224 -15.35 2.72 -0.56
CA LEU A 224 -16.01 2.30 0.69
C LEU A 224 -17.54 2.25 0.57
N SER A 225 -18.17 3.18 -0.16
CA SER A 225 -19.62 3.14 -0.39
C SER A 225 -20.04 1.90 -1.19
N GLN A 226 -19.25 1.53 -2.21
CA GLN A 226 -19.51 0.34 -3.00
C GLN A 226 -19.32 -0.97 -2.20
N LEU A 227 -18.37 -0.99 -1.28
CA LEU A 227 -18.25 -2.12 -0.34
C LEU A 227 -19.47 -2.20 0.59
N ALA A 228 -19.96 -1.07 1.07
CA ALA A 228 -21.12 -1.01 1.97
C ALA A 228 -22.45 -1.37 1.27
N GLU A 229 -22.60 -1.09 -0.03
CA GLU A 229 -23.79 -1.43 -0.81
C GLU A 229 -23.89 -2.93 -1.18
N LYS A 230 -22.78 -3.63 -1.17
CA LYS A 230 -22.74 -5.07 -1.50
C LYS A 230 -23.04 -5.99 -0.32
N ILE A 231 -23.32 -5.43 0.83
CA ILE A 231 -23.59 -6.06 2.10
C ILE A 231 -25.07 -5.96 2.43
#